data_4c7fc84879df31367364e910cee12a22
#
_entry.id   4c7fc84879df31367364e910cee12a22
#
_cell.length_a   1.000
_cell.length_b   1.000
_cell.length_c   1.000
_cell.angle_alpha   90.00
_cell.angle_beta   90.00
_cell.angle_gamma   90.00
#
_symmetry.space_group_name_H-M   'P 1'
#
loop_
_entity.id
_entity.type
_entity.pdbx_description
1 polymer ?
#
loop_
_entity_poly.entity_id
_entity_poly.type
_entity_poly.pdbx_seq_one_letter_code
_entity_poly.pdbx_strand_id
1 'polypeptide(L)'
;MMKKILNPAGMFISGLLLGTLARLLDIYMQNLGNVFSQMAIWILLGVIISIYSDSKKKAMLNILPFCIGMLITYYVTAFVTNGVYGESFIIAWTVFAFCTPIMAYFAWMTKEPGLFPKIISIGIVAVSALSSIVLFDRLRVYDYIIDLLLIYFLFFKKIERNK
;
A
#
# COMPACT_ATOMS: atom_id res chain seq x y z
N MET A 1 -15.60 12.94 4.45
CA MET A 1 -14.25 13.48 4.21
C MET A 1 -13.39 12.57 3.35
N MET A 2 -13.28 11.28 3.60
CA MET A 2 -12.50 10.32 2.80
C MET A 2 -12.85 10.30 1.30
N LYS A 3 -14.14 10.31 0.93
CA LYS A 3 -14.57 10.31 -0.48
C LYS A 3 -14.09 11.51 -1.31
N LYS A 4 -13.80 12.66 -0.69
CA LYS A 4 -13.27 13.84 -1.39
C LYS A 4 -11.78 13.69 -1.76
N ILE A 5 -11.04 12.88 -1.02
CA ILE A 5 -9.59 12.66 -1.22
C ILE A 5 -9.35 11.49 -2.18
N LEU A 6 -10.30 10.53 -2.25
CA LEU A 6 -10.23 9.35 -3.12
C LEU A 6 -10.51 9.70 -4.60
N ASN A 7 -9.65 10.52 -5.15
CA ASN A 7 -9.57 10.84 -6.58
C ASN A 7 -8.08 10.85 -6.98
N PRO A 8 -7.74 10.70 -8.26
CA PRO A 8 -6.35 10.57 -8.70
C PRO A 8 -5.44 11.70 -8.24
N ALA A 9 -5.90 12.95 -8.26
CA ALA A 9 -5.12 14.11 -7.82
C ALA A 9 -4.88 14.11 -6.29
N GLY A 10 -5.94 13.84 -5.51
CA GLY A 10 -5.84 13.72 -4.06
C GLY A 10 -4.93 12.56 -3.64
N MET A 11 -4.99 11.44 -4.36
CA MET A 11 -4.14 10.28 -4.12
C MET A 11 -2.68 10.57 -4.49
N PHE A 12 -2.43 11.29 -5.57
CA PHE A 12 -1.09 11.73 -5.92
C PHE A 12 -0.47 12.63 -4.82
N ILE A 13 -1.22 13.63 -4.36
CA ILE A 13 -0.77 14.52 -3.25
C ILE A 13 -0.53 13.71 -1.97
N SER A 14 -1.42 12.78 -1.64
CA SER A 14 -1.25 11.90 -0.48
C SER A 14 0.01 11.03 -0.60
N GLY A 15 0.29 10.54 -1.81
CA GLY A 15 1.50 9.80 -2.12
C GLY A 15 2.77 10.66 -1.92
N LEU A 16 2.77 11.90 -2.45
CA LEU A 16 3.88 12.83 -2.27
C LEU A 16 4.19 13.08 -0.78
N LEU A 17 3.15 13.33 0.01
CA LEU A 17 3.29 13.57 1.46
C LEU A 17 3.83 12.33 2.18
N LEU A 18 3.28 11.17 1.86
CA LEU A 18 3.65 9.93 2.54
C LEU A 18 5.06 9.47 2.15
N GLY A 19 5.47 9.65 0.90
CA GLY A 19 6.83 9.32 0.44
C GLY A 19 7.90 10.16 1.14
N THR A 20 7.65 11.46 1.26
CA THR A 20 8.52 12.37 2.04
C THR A 20 8.57 11.94 3.50
N LEU A 21 7.40 11.72 4.12
CA LEU A 21 7.31 11.31 5.53
C LEU A 21 8.02 9.98 5.78
N ALA A 22 7.81 8.99 4.92
CA ALA A 22 8.44 7.68 5.06
C ALA A 22 9.98 7.80 5.06
N ARG A 23 10.53 8.62 4.17
CA ARG A 23 11.98 8.83 4.12
C ARG A 23 12.51 9.61 5.31
N LEU A 24 11.81 10.63 5.78
CA LEU A 24 12.20 11.37 6.98
C LEU A 24 12.16 10.48 8.24
N LEU A 25 11.16 9.63 8.36
CA LEU A 25 11.08 8.66 9.46
C LEU A 25 12.23 7.65 9.42
N ASP A 26 12.63 7.22 8.23
CA ASP A 26 13.78 6.33 8.05
C ASP A 26 15.09 6.97 8.55
N ILE A 27 15.25 8.28 8.35
CA ILE A 27 16.44 9.04 8.77
C ILE A 27 16.43 9.33 10.27
N TYR A 28 15.31 9.83 10.79
CA TYR A 28 15.26 10.39 12.16
C TYR A 28 14.69 9.43 13.20
N MET A 29 13.92 8.42 12.77
CA MET A 29 13.21 7.51 13.66
C MET A 29 13.28 6.08 13.10
N GLN A 30 14.44 5.45 13.14
CA GLN A 30 14.76 4.15 12.55
C GLN A 30 13.68 3.07 12.82
N ASN A 31 13.11 3.02 14.04
CA ASN A 31 12.07 2.06 14.38
C ASN A 31 10.78 2.27 13.57
N LEU A 32 10.39 3.54 13.30
CA LEU A 32 9.23 3.87 12.47
C LEU A 32 9.56 3.77 10.98
N GLY A 33 10.77 4.16 10.59
CA GLY A 33 11.26 3.98 9.22
C GLY A 33 11.21 2.51 8.79
N ASN A 34 11.60 1.61 9.68
CA ASN A 34 11.51 0.17 9.43
C ASN A 34 10.08 -0.33 9.11
N VAL A 35 9.03 0.32 9.61
CA VAL A 35 7.63 -0.01 9.26
C VAL A 35 7.36 0.31 7.80
N PHE A 36 7.81 1.48 7.33
CA PHE A 36 7.61 1.92 5.94
C PHE A 36 8.53 1.21 4.94
N SER A 37 9.56 0.53 5.41
CA SER A 37 10.40 -0.35 4.59
C SER A 37 9.76 -1.72 4.33
N GLN A 38 8.64 -2.04 5.01
CA GLN A 38 7.94 -3.31 4.85
C GLN A 38 6.97 -3.29 3.67
N MET A 39 6.91 -4.36 2.89
CA MET A 39 5.89 -4.55 1.86
C MET A 39 4.48 -4.55 2.46
N ALA A 40 4.31 -5.12 3.65
CA ALA A 40 3.03 -5.28 4.33
C ALA A 40 2.27 -3.95 4.52
N ILE A 41 2.96 -2.86 4.92
CA ILE A 41 2.31 -1.55 5.08
C ILE A 41 1.77 -1.01 3.75
N TRP A 42 2.51 -1.22 2.65
CA TRP A 42 2.10 -0.77 1.32
C TRP A 42 0.93 -1.59 0.79
N ILE A 43 0.90 -2.90 1.08
CA ILE A 43 -0.26 -3.76 0.80
C ILE A 43 -1.49 -3.25 1.58
N LEU A 44 -1.35 -2.95 2.87
CA LEU A 44 -2.45 -2.43 3.70
C LEU A 44 -2.99 -1.11 3.13
N LEU A 45 -2.13 -0.15 2.81
CA LEU A 45 -2.53 1.13 2.24
C LEU A 45 -3.20 0.95 0.87
N GLY A 46 -2.64 0.10 0.02
CA GLY A 46 -3.22 -0.24 -1.28
C GLY A 46 -4.60 -0.88 -1.16
N VAL A 47 -4.78 -1.78 -0.21
CA VAL A 47 -6.08 -2.40 0.11
C VAL A 47 -7.07 -1.33 0.57
N ILE A 48 -6.70 -0.46 1.51
CA ILE A 48 -7.58 0.60 2.03
C ILE A 48 -8.02 1.52 0.88
N ILE A 49 -7.09 2.04 0.07
CA ILE A 49 -7.43 2.88 -1.10
C ILE A 49 -8.40 2.16 -2.02
N SER A 50 -8.15 0.87 -2.29
CA SER A 50 -8.95 0.08 -3.22
C SER A 50 -10.36 -0.16 -2.71
N ILE A 51 -10.52 -0.68 -1.49
CA ILE A 51 -11.84 -1.05 -0.95
C ILE A 51 -12.75 0.15 -0.72
N TYR A 52 -12.20 1.33 -0.44
CA TYR A 52 -12.96 2.56 -0.26
C TYR A 52 -13.21 3.34 -1.56
N SER A 53 -12.61 2.93 -2.67
CA SER A 53 -12.92 3.51 -3.99
C SER A 53 -14.32 3.09 -4.47
N ASP A 54 -15.04 4.01 -5.12
CA ASP A 54 -16.44 3.77 -5.52
C ASP A 54 -16.61 2.68 -6.59
N SER A 55 -15.55 2.39 -7.38
CA SER A 55 -15.59 1.37 -8.44
C SER A 55 -14.22 0.76 -8.67
N LYS A 56 -14.18 -0.42 -9.34
CA LYS A 56 -12.95 -1.11 -9.75
C LYS A 56 -12.03 -0.18 -10.55
N LYS A 57 -12.59 0.55 -11.52
CA LYS A 57 -11.83 1.54 -12.31
C LYS A 57 -11.26 2.66 -11.45
N LYS A 58 -12.05 3.20 -10.51
CA LYS A 58 -11.56 4.24 -9.60
C LYS A 58 -10.48 3.71 -8.66
N ALA A 59 -10.57 2.47 -8.19
CA ALA A 59 -9.51 1.85 -7.39
C ALA A 59 -8.18 1.80 -8.16
N MET A 60 -8.22 1.32 -9.41
CA MET A 60 -7.05 1.28 -10.29
C MET A 60 -6.47 2.67 -10.56
N LEU A 61 -7.33 3.66 -10.84
CA LEU A 61 -6.93 5.04 -11.15
C LEU A 61 -6.43 5.80 -9.93
N ASN A 62 -6.83 5.44 -8.73
CA ASN A 62 -6.42 6.08 -7.49
C ASN A 62 -5.07 5.56 -6.98
N ILE A 63 -4.83 4.25 -7.10
CA ILE A 63 -3.62 3.65 -6.54
C ILE A 63 -2.36 4.02 -7.31
N LEU A 64 -2.41 4.08 -8.64
CA LEU A 64 -1.24 4.35 -9.46
C LEU A 64 -0.62 5.72 -9.16
N PRO A 65 -1.37 6.85 -9.20
CA PRO A 65 -0.81 8.15 -8.87
C PRO A 65 -0.35 8.23 -7.41
N PHE A 66 -1.00 7.53 -6.47
CA PHE A 66 -0.52 7.41 -5.10
C PHE A 66 0.89 6.79 -5.05
N CYS A 67 1.08 5.64 -5.69
CA CYS A 67 2.38 4.96 -5.73
C CYS A 67 3.45 5.80 -6.44
N ILE A 68 3.11 6.42 -7.58
CA ILE A 68 4.05 7.29 -8.31
C ILE A 68 4.45 8.50 -7.46
N GLY A 69 3.48 9.19 -6.86
CA GLY A 69 3.75 10.33 -5.98
C GLY A 69 4.67 9.96 -4.82
N MET A 70 4.40 8.81 -4.18
CA MET A 70 5.23 8.29 -3.09
C MET A 70 6.67 8.00 -3.55
N LEU A 71 6.86 7.31 -4.68
CA LEU A 71 8.19 7.00 -5.19
C LEU A 71 8.99 8.25 -5.53
N ILE A 72 8.35 9.22 -6.20
CA ILE A 72 9.00 10.49 -6.56
C ILE A 72 9.56 11.16 -5.31
N THR A 73 8.74 11.41 -4.30
CA THR A 73 9.19 12.15 -3.11
C THR A 73 10.09 11.34 -2.20
N TYR A 74 9.91 10.02 -2.10
CA TYR A 74 10.82 9.17 -1.35
C TYR A 74 12.24 9.27 -1.93
N TYR A 75 12.41 9.11 -3.24
CA TYR A 75 13.73 9.15 -3.86
C TYR A 75 14.31 10.57 -3.99
N VAL A 76 13.46 11.58 -4.25
CA VAL A 76 13.91 12.99 -4.20
C VAL A 76 14.41 13.35 -2.81
N THR A 77 13.69 12.97 -1.77
CA THR A 77 14.14 13.22 -0.38
C THR A 77 15.41 12.43 -0.07
N ALA A 78 15.51 11.17 -0.53
CA ALA A 78 16.74 10.40 -0.37
C ALA A 78 17.95 11.06 -1.07
N PHE A 79 17.76 11.57 -2.26
CA PHE A 79 18.80 12.29 -3.00
C PHE A 79 19.24 13.56 -2.28
N VAL A 80 18.31 14.40 -1.84
CA VAL A 80 18.59 15.68 -1.14
C VAL A 80 19.26 15.44 0.22
N THR A 81 18.96 14.31 0.87
CA THR A 81 19.53 13.95 2.18
C THR A 81 20.80 13.10 2.10
N ASN A 82 21.41 12.96 0.91
CA ASN A 82 22.57 12.09 0.65
C ASN A 82 22.38 10.66 1.16
N GLY A 83 21.15 10.16 1.06
CA GLY A 83 20.80 8.81 1.49
C GLY A 83 21.29 7.75 0.51
N VAL A 84 21.65 6.59 1.03
CA VAL A 84 22.03 5.43 0.19
C VAL A 84 20.76 4.79 -0.36
N TYR A 85 20.69 4.59 -1.67
CA TYR A 85 19.66 3.82 -2.34
C TYR A 85 20.24 3.09 -3.56
N GLY A 86 19.85 1.83 -3.74
CA GLY A 86 20.32 1.02 -4.88
C GLY A 86 19.40 1.20 -6.10
N GLU A 87 19.97 1.29 -7.30
CA GLU A 87 19.19 1.37 -8.55
C GLU A 87 18.22 0.20 -8.71
N SER A 88 18.62 -1.01 -8.31
CA SER A 88 17.78 -2.20 -8.34
C SER A 88 16.48 -2.02 -7.53
N PHE A 89 16.53 -1.33 -6.39
CA PHE A 89 15.35 -1.05 -5.59
C PHE A 89 14.42 -0.04 -6.27
N ILE A 90 14.98 0.99 -6.93
CA ILE A 90 14.17 1.95 -7.71
C ILE A 90 13.41 1.21 -8.80
N ILE A 91 14.08 0.35 -9.56
CA ILE A 91 13.48 -0.44 -10.62
C ILE A 91 12.39 -1.35 -10.06
N ALA A 92 12.70 -2.13 -9.00
CA ALA A 92 11.76 -3.07 -8.40
C ALA A 92 10.48 -2.36 -7.88
N TRP A 93 10.62 -1.27 -7.15
CA TRP A 93 9.48 -0.50 -6.65
C TRP A 93 8.70 0.19 -7.77
N THR A 94 9.37 0.62 -8.83
CA THR A 94 8.70 1.21 -10.00
C THR A 94 7.86 0.15 -10.73
N VAL A 95 8.42 -1.03 -10.98
CA VAL A 95 7.68 -2.17 -11.56
C VAL A 95 6.48 -2.54 -10.68
N PHE A 96 6.70 -2.63 -9.37
CA PHE A 96 5.62 -2.90 -8.41
C PHE A 96 4.52 -1.83 -8.51
N ALA A 97 4.86 -0.55 -8.58
CA ALA A 97 3.89 0.53 -8.71
C ALA A 97 3.02 0.39 -9.98
N PHE A 98 3.61 0.00 -11.11
CA PHE A 98 2.84 -0.25 -12.33
C PHE A 98 1.97 -1.51 -12.27
N CYS A 99 2.27 -2.47 -11.41
CA CYS A 99 1.42 -3.64 -11.16
C CYS A 99 0.26 -3.32 -10.20
N THR A 100 0.34 -2.26 -9.40
CA THR A 100 -0.67 -1.92 -8.38
C THR A 100 -2.09 -1.71 -8.90
N PRO A 101 -2.35 -1.19 -10.12
CA PRO A 101 -3.72 -1.09 -10.64
C PRO A 101 -4.42 -2.46 -10.75
N ILE A 102 -3.70 -3.49 -11.18
CA ILE A 102 -4.23 -4.86 -11.27
C ILE A 102 -4.52 -5.40 -9.86
N MET A 103 -3.59 -5.19 -8.93
CA MET A 103 -3.77 -5.58 -7.53
C MET A 103 -4.96 -4.85 -6.89
N ALA A 104 -5.13 -3.56 -7.17
CA ALA A 104 -6.25 -2.75 -6.69
C ALA A 104 -7.60 -3.24 -7.23
N TYR A 105 -7.67 -3.70 -8.47
CA TYR A 105 -8.86 -4.33 -9.03
C TYR A 105 -9.28 -5.53 -8.19
N PHE A 106 -8.36 -6.44 -7.88
CA PHE A 106 -8.63 -7.62 -7.05
C PHE A 106 -8.94 -7.25 -5.61
N ALA A 107 -8.19 -6.31 -5.02
CA ALA A 107 -8.44 -5.83 -3.66
C ALA A 107 -9.83 -5.20 -3.53
N TRP A 108 -10.30 -4.46 -4.55
CA TRP A 108 -11.65 -3.94 -4.58
C TRP A 108 -12.71 -5.05 -4.57
N MET A 109 -12.47 -6.15 -5.29
CA MET A 109 -13.38 -7.30 -5.37
C MET A 109 -13.56 -8.03 -4.04
N THR A 110 -12.62 -7.93 -3.09
CA THR A 110 -12.71 -8.58 -1.77
C THR A 110 -13.99 -8.22 -1.00
N LYS A 111 -14.66 -7.13 -1.38
CA LYS A 111 -15.91 -6.66 -0.79
C LYS A 111 -17.17 -7.08 -1.56
N GLU A 112 -17.02 -7.86 -2.62
CA GLU A 112 -18.15 -8.48 -3.31
C GLU A 112 -18.58 -9.78 -2.59
N PRO A 113 -19.85 -10.20 -2.70
CA PRO A 113 -20.29 -11.49 -2.15
C PRO A 113 -19.71 -12.66 -2.97
N GLY A 114 -19.45 -13.78 -2.31
CA GLY A 114 -19.05 -15.02 -2.98
C GLY A 114 -17.77 -15.64 -2.41
N LEU A 115 -17.41 -16.81 -2.95
CA LEU A 115 -16.23 -17.56 -2.53
C LEU A 115 -14.93 -16.95 -3.09
N PHE A 116 -14.95 -16.54 -4.36
CA PHE A 116 -13.79 -15.99 -5.04
C PHE A 116 -13.22 -14.73 -4.34
N PRO A 117 -14.03 -13.73 -3.92
CA PRO A 117 -13.55 -12.62 -3.11
C PRO A 117 -12.89 -13.01 -1.78
N LYS A 118 -13.39 -14.08 -1.14
CA LYS A 118 -12.77 -14.59 0.09
C LYS A 118 -11.40 -15.22 -0.17
N ILE A 119 -11.26 -15.97 -1.26
CA ILE A 119 -9.95 -16.53 -1.68
C ILE A 119 -8.96 -15.41 -1.95
N ILE A 120 -9.36 -14.34 -2.65
CA ILE A 120 -8.51 -13.17 -2.87
C ILE A 120 -8.09 -12.54 -1.54
N SER A 121 -9.02 -12.38 -0.59
CA SER A 121 -8.72 -11.83 0.73
C SER A 121 -7.68 -12.65 1.49
N ILE A 122 -7.81 -13.97 1.48
CA ILE A 122 -6.83 -14.89 2.07
C ILE A 122 -5.47 -14.75 1.36
N GLY A 123 -5.48 -14.71 0.03
CA GLY A 123 -4.28 -14.52 -0.77
C GLY A 123 -3.53 -13.22 -0.44
N ILE A 124 -4.25 -12.10 -0.26
CA ILE A 124 -3.65 -10.81 0.10
C ILE A 124 -2.95 -10.90 1.47
N VAL A 125 -3.62 -11.48 2.48
CA VAL A 125 -3.02 -11.66 3.82
C VAL A 125 -1.80 -12.59 3.75
N ALA A 126 -1.91 -13.70 3.00
CA ALA A 126 -0.80 -14.64 2.82
C ALA A 126 0.41 -13.97 2.14
N VAL A 127 0.19 -13.18 1.08
CA VAL A 127 1.26 -12.43 0.40
C VAL A 127 1.89 -11.39 1.33
N SER A 128 1.11 -10.70 2.16
CA SER A 128 1.62 -9.76 3.17
C SER A 128 2.56 -10.47 4.15
N ALA A 129 2.10 -11.55 4.79
CA ALA A 129 2.92 -12.30 5.75
C ALA A 129 4.16 -12.93 5.09
N LEU A 130 4.01 -13.55 3.90
CA LEU A 130 5.12 -14.15 3.18
C LEU A 130 6.15 -13.13 2.74
N SER A 131 5.74 -11.93 2.32
CA SER A 131 6.67 -10.87 1.94
C SER A 131 7.57 -10.44 3.09
N SER A 132 7.04 -10.39 4.30
CA SER A 132 7.83 -10.06 5.51
C SER A 132 8.83 -11.18 5.83
N ILE A 133 8.42 -12.44 5.70
CA ILE A 133 9.33 -13.59 5.91
C ILE A 133 10.44 -13.61 4.84
N VAL A 134 10.10 -13.44 3.58
CA VAL A 134 11.07 -13.51 2.46
C VAL A 134 12.06 -12.33 2.50
N LEU A 135 11.62 -11.14 2.89
CA LEU A 135 12.48 -9.94 2.90
C LEU A 135 13.31 -9.80 4.17
N PHE A 136 12.86 -10.36 5.30
CA PHE A 136 13.44 -10.12 6.63
C PHE A 136 13.67 -11.38 7.46
N ASP A 137 13.52 -12.56 6.88
CA ASP A 137 13.68 -13.88 7.51
C ASP A 137 12.78 -14.15 8.73
N ARG A 138 11.91 -13.21 9.10
CA ARG A 138 10.97 -13.33 10.24
C ARG A 138 9.84 -12.31 10.17
N LEU A 139 8.74 -12.64 10.82
CA LEU A 139 7.69 -11.68 11.15
C LEU A 139 8.12 -10.85 12.36
N ARG A 140 7.97 -9.54 12.27
CA ARG A 140 8.25 -8.59 13.34
C ARG A 140 6.92 -8.18 14.01
N VAL A 141 6.97 -7.57 15.19
CA VAL A 141 5.76 -7.18 15.93
C VAL A 141 4.80 -6.32 15.12
N TYR A 142 5.33 -5.38 14.34
CA TYR A 142 4.50 -4.52 13.50
C TYR A 142 3.91 -5.23 12.28
N ASP A 143 4.53 -6.30 11.78
CA ASP A 143 3.96 -7.13 10.71
C ASP A 143 2.68 -7.81 11.19
N TYR A 144 2.67 -8.35 12.42
CA TYR A 144 1.46 -8.91 13.03
C TYR A 144 0.35 -7.86 13.16
N ILE A 145 0.69 -6.63 13.57
CA ILE A 145 -0.29 -5.55 13.69
C ILE A 145 -0.86 -5.20 12.31
N ILE A 146 -0.01 -5.09 11.28
CA ILE A 146 -0.44 -4.79 9.92
C ILE A 146 -1.34 -5.91 9.37
N ASP A 147 -0.95 -7.16 9.55
CA ASP A 147 -1.73 -8.31 9.09
C ASP A 147 -3.08 -8.42 9.82
N LEU A 148 -3.13 -8.13 11.13
CA LEU A 148 -4.40 -8.03 11.87
C LEU A 148 -5.29 -6.91 11.33
N LEU A 149 -4.73 -5.76 10.98
CA LEU A 149 -5.48 -4.67 10.32
C LEU A 149 -5.96 -5.10 8.93
N LEU A 150 -5.13 -5.79 8.14
CA LEU A 150 -5.56 -6.35 6.85
C LEU A 150 -6.73 -7.31 7.01
N ILE A 151 -6.65 -8.24 7.96
CA ILE A 151 -7.73 -9.18 8.27
C ILE A 151 -8.99 -8.41 8.66
N TYR A 152 -8.87 -7.41 9.54
CA TYR A 152 -10.00 -6.58 9.93
C TYR A 152 -10.64 -5.89 8.72
N PHE A 153 -9.84 -5.20 7.90
CA PHE A 153 -10.36 -4.50 6.73
C PHE A 153 -10.93 -5.44 5.67
N LEU A 154 -10.33 -6.60 5.45
CA LEU A 154 -10.77 -7.54 4.41
C LEU A 154 -11.99 -8.36 4.81
N PHE A 155 -12.10 -8.79 6.07
CA PHE A 155 -13.14 -9.73 6.49
C PHE A 155 -14.24 -9.10 7.36
N PHE A 156 -13.90 -8.18 8.26
CA PHE A 156 -14.85 -7.65 9.25
C PHE A 156 -15.45 -6.31 8.86
N LYS A 157 -14.67 -5.41 8.27
CA LYS A 157 -15.17 -4.08 7.89
C LYS A 157 -16.17 -4.16 6.75
N LYS A 158 -17.43 -3.84 7.04
CA LYS A 158 -18.46 -3.67 6.00
C LYS A 158 -18.27 -2.32 5.29
N ILE A 159 -18.37 -2.32 3.98
CA ILE A 159 -18.31 -1.12 3.15
C ILE A 159 -19.62 -1.05 2.36
N GLU A 160 -20.42 -0.04 2.67
CA GLU A 160 -21.62 0.26 1.91
C GLU A 160 -21.22 0.97 0.62
N ARG A 161 -21.55 0.36 -0.49
CA ARG A 161 -21.37 0.92 -1.83
C ARG A 161 -22.73 1.31 -2.36
N ASN A 162 -22.90 2.60 -2.63
CA ASN A 162 -24.07 3.04 -3.39
C ASN A 162 -23.97 2.40 -4.79
N LYS A 163 -24.95 1.55 -5.09
CA LYS A 163 -25.16 0.99 -6.43
C LYS A 163 -25.61 2.07 -7.38
#